data_9e50b0ad0d2fff5ede340aa5d6ce1f98
#
_entry.id   9e50b0ad0d2fff5ede340aa5d6ce1f98
#
_cell.length_a   1.000
_cell.length_b   1.000
_cell.length_c   1.000
_cell.angle_alpha   90.00
_cell.angle_beta   90.00
_cell.angle_gamma   90.00
#
_symmetry.space_group_name_H-M   'P 1'
#
loop_
_entity.id
_entity.type
_entity.pdbx_description
1 polymer ?
#
loop_
_entity_poly.entity_id
_entity_poly.type
_entity_poly.pdbx_seq_one_letter_code
_entity_poly.pdbx_strand_id
1 'polypeptide(L)'
;MYVLLLFLLLILVYTNIEYFKYKRVHPYGFPLLKEVNEYIHTSECKNITEKIANHPALGYGGFCIRFSDSPGTEKMFSDNDLHEIYDIFKRIKKDGTNVYICNILILPVSSGTTIGEHYDGTHEETDIFGREYMPLCSTVLYLNLPNSFTGGQLFIKKFNNDHIYKKIDPIIGKLVQFRGDMSHGVDEIYSDEKTDRLSLVFEQYIVDKEIPFKIEPIFTETKRDENGNIILM
;
A
#
# COMPACT_ATOMS: atom_id res chain seq x y z
N MET A 1 2.76 26.18 -39.03
CA MET A 1 3.79 25.40 -38.32
C MET A 1 3.61 25.41 -36.79
N TYR A 2 3.54 26.59 -36.14
CA TYR A 2 3.39 26.70 -34.69
C TYR A 2 2.08 26.08 -34.11
N VAL A 3 0.95 26.23 -34.81
CA VAL A 3 -0.35 25.65 -34.40
C VAL A 3 -0.30 24.13 -34.40
N LEU A 4 0.34 23.52 -35.37
CA LEU A 4 0.52 22.07 -35.44
C LEU A 4 1.43 21.57 -34.31
N LEU A 5 2.50 22.31 -34.03
CA LEU A 5 3.43 21.99 -32.93
C LEU A 5 2.74 22.06 -31.56
N LEU A 6 1.92 23.09 -31.33
CA LEU A 6 1.13 23.25 -30.10
C LEU A 6 0.10 22.13 -29.97
N PHE A 7 -0.56 21.74 -31.06
CA PHE A 7 -1.54 20.64 -31.05
C PHE A 7 -0.87 19.31 -30.75
N LEU A 8 0.30 19.02 -31.34
CA LEU A 8 1.08 17.82 -31.04
C LEU A 8 1.56 17.81 -29.58
N LEU A 9 1.98 18.96 -29.05
CA LEU A 9 2.37 19.08 -27.66
C LEU A 9 1.19 18.80 -26.70
N LEU A 10 0.01 19.34 -27.02
CA LEU A 10 -1.21 19.09 -26.23
C LEU A 10 -1.64 17.62 -26.29
N ILE A 11 -1.55 16.97 -27.45
CA ILE A 11 -1.79 15.53 -27.57
C ILE A 11 -0.78 14.76 -26.70
N LEU A 12 0.50 15.12 -26.78
CA LEU A 12 1.57 14.45 -26.03
C LEU A 12 1.37 14.59 -24.52
N VAL A 13 0.95 15.76 -24.04
CA VAL A 13 0.58 16.01 -22.65
C VAL A 13 -0.66 15.21 -22.28
N TYR A 14 -1.72 15.26 -23.09
CA TYR A 14 -2.96 14.56 -22.82
C TYR A 14 -2.80 13.04 -22.75
N THR A 15 -2.03 12.46 -23.68
CA THR A 15 -1.78 11.01 -23.72
C THR A 15 -0.81 10.52 -22.64
N ASN A 16 -0.14 11.44 -21.93
CA ASN A 16 0.81 11.11 -20.86
C ASN A 16 0.45 11.77 -19.52
N ILE A 17 -0.85 12.10 -19.29
CA ILE A 17 -1.28 12.75 -18.05
C ILE A 17 -0.81 11.95 -16.82
N GLU A 18 -0.97 10.63 -16.80
CA GLU A 18 -0.50 9.78 -15.71
C GLU A 18 1.03 9.83 -15.55
N TYR A 19 1.77 10.02 -16.65
CA TYR A 19 3.22 10.20 -16.59
C TYR A 19 3.61 11.48 -15.86
N PHE A 20 2.85 12.56 -16.02
CA PHE A 20 3.13 13.86 -15.40
C PHE A 20 2.56 13.99 -13.99
N LYS A 21 1.61 13.13 -13.60
CA LYS A 21 1.00 13.14 -12.28
C LYS A 21 1.98 12.75 -11.17
N TYR A 22 2.93 11.84 -11.48
CA TYR A 22 3.82 11.26 -10.49
C TYR A 22 5.29 11.65 -10.72
N LYS A 23 5.98 11.99 -9.63
CA LYS A 23 7.44 12.06 -9.61
C LYS A 23 8.00 10.66 -9.39
N ARG A 24 8.61 10.10 -10.44
CA ARG A 24 9.15 8.75 -10.41
C ARG A 24 10.59 8.73 -9.96
N VAL A 25 10.91 7.76 -9.14
CA VAL A 25 12.26 7.34 -8.84
C VAL A 25 12.50 6.00 -9.55
N HIS A 26 13.40 5.96 -10.53
CA HIS A 26 13.80 4.72 -11.18
C HIS A 26 15.14 4.24 -10.62
N PRO A 27 15.14 3.39 -9.59
CA PRO A 27 16.38 2.84 -9.09
C PRO A 27 16.92 1.81 -10.08
N TYR A 28 18.07 2.11 -10.67
CA TYR A 28 18.82 1.14 -11.45
C TYR A 28 19.08 -0.10 -10.58
N GLY A 29 18.72 -1.28 -11.09
CA GLY A 29 18.99 -2.56 -10.42
C GLY A 29 17.97 -3.00 -9.35
N PHE A 30 16.92 -2.23 -9.07
CA PHE A 30 15.89 -2.70 -8.14
C PHE A 30 15.05 -3.80 -8.81
N PRO A 31 14.86 -4.99 -8.19
CA PRO A 31 14.07 -6.05 -8.78
C PRO A 31 12.62 -5.63 -8.95
N LEU A 32 11.99 -5.99 -10.07
CA LEU A 32 10.58 -5.70 -10.32
C LEU A 32 9.68 -6.31 -9.24
N LEU A 33 10.01 -7.53 -8.82
CA LEU A 33 9.24 -8.31 -7.86
C LEU A 33 10.16 -9.23 -7.06
N LYS A 34 9.90 -9.34 -5.77
CA LYS A 34 10.51 -10.31 -4.85
C LYS A 34 9.42 -10.91 -3.98
N GLU A 35 9.36 -12.23 -3.92
CA GLU A 35 8.49 -12.98 -3.02
C GLU A 35 9.35 -13.74 -2.00
N VAL A 36 8.95 -13.72 -0.73
CA VAL A 36 9.58 -14.47 0.37
C VAL A 36 8.49 -15.17 1.16
N ASN A 37 8.40 -16.48 1.05
CA ASN A 37 7.52 -17.28 1.88
C ASN A 37 8.06 -17.35 3.30
N GLU A 38 7.17 -17.44 4.28
CA GLU A 38 7.54 -17.54 5.70
C GLU A 38 8.54 -16.45 6.16
N TYR A 39 8.33 -15.21 5.67
CA TYR A 39 9.16 -14.07 6.06
C TYR A 39 9.08 -13.78 7.56
N ILE A 40 7.90 -13.95 8.12
CA ILE A 40 7.66 -14.02 9.58
C ILE A 40 6.87 -15.29 9.91
N HIS A 41 7.06 -15.78 11.12
CA HIS A 41 6.38 -16.98 11.58
C HIS A 41 4.91 -16.72 11.88
N THR A 42 4.04 -17.73 11.70
CA THR A 42 2.60 -17.61 11.94
C THR A 42 2.25 -17.14 13.36
N SER A 43 3.03 -17.52 14.36
CA SER A 43 2.84 -17.04 15.74
C SER A 43 3.12 -15.53 15.87
N GLU A 44 4.10 -14.99 15.15
CA GLU A 44 4.38 -13.55 15.09
C GLU A 44 3.23 -12.81 14.38
N CYS A 45 2.75 -13.36 13.26
CA CYS A 45 1.57 -12.84 12.56
C CYS A 45 0.36 -12.74 13.49
N LYS A 46 0.08 -13.80 14.25
CA LYS A 46 -1.04 -13.84 15.20
C LYS A 46 -0.92 -12.77 16.29
N ASN A 47 0.26 -12.64 16.91
CA ASN A 47 0.49 -11.64 17.94
C ASN A 47 0.26 -10.21 17.42
N ILE A 48 0.78 -9.89 16.24
CA ILE A 48 0.58 -8.57 15.61
C ILE A 48 -0.90 -8.35 15.26
N THR A 49 -1.60 -9.37 14.75
CA THR A 49 -3.03 -9.30 14.44
C THR A 49 -3.86 -8.98 15.68
N GLU A 50 -3.57 -9.64 16.82
CA GLU A 50 -4.26 -9.40 18.10
C GLU A 50 -4.05 -7.97 18.62
N LYS A 51 -2.85 -7.42 18.48
CA LYS A 51 -2.55 -6.03 18.84
C LYS A 51 -3.30 -5.04 17.95
N ILE A 52 -3.26 -5.25 16.63
CA ILE A 52 -3.98 -4.41 15.67
C ILE A 52 -5.49 -4.41 15.98
N ALA A 53 -6.09 -5.58 16.26
CA ALA A 53 -7.51 -5.71 16.54
C ALA A 53 -7.96 -4.90 17.79
N ASN A 54 -7.04 -4.60 18.69
CA ASN A 54 -7.31 -3.82 19.91
C ASN A 54 -6.78 -2.37 19.82
N HIS A 55 -6.20 -1.97 18.70
CA HIS A 55 -5.57 -0.66 18.57
C HIS A 55 -6.63 0.45 18.48
N PRO A 56 -6.50 1.57 19.24
CA PRO A 56 -7.52 2.62 19.31
C PRO A 56 -7.73 3.38 17.99
N ALA A 57 -6.76 3.36 17.07
CA ALA A 57 -6.88 3.97 15.76
C ALA A 57 -7.56 3.06 14.72
N LEU A 58 -8.00 1.86 15.11
CA LEU A 58 -8.57 0.91 14.16
C LEU A 58 -9.88 1.44 13.58
N GLY A 59 -9.88 1.74 12.27
CA GLY A 59 -11.08 1.99 11.47
C GLY A 59 -11.56 0.72 10.76
N TYR A 60 -12.64 0.84 10.01
CA TYR A 60 -13.23 -0.29 9.28
C TYR A 60 -12.26 -0.93 8.26
N GLY A 61 -11.51 -0.10 7.53
CA GLY A 61 -10.49 -0.57 6.57
C GLY A 61 -9.10 -0.75 7.19
N GLY A 62 -8.95 -0.52 8.49
CA GLY A 62 -7.67 -0.50 9.18
C GLY A 62 -7.23 0.90 9.59
N PHE A 63 -5.93 1.15 9.60
CA PHE A 63 -5.35 2.47 9.83
C PHE A 63 -4.03 2.65 9.09
N CYS A 64 -3.65 3.90 8.86
CA CYS A 64 -2.43 4.30 8.18
C CYS A 64 -1.46 4.96 9.16
N ILE A 65 -0.19 4.64 9.06
CA ILE A 65 0.91 5.27 9.81
C ILE A 65 1.81 5.99 8.79
N ARG A 66 1.98 7.30 8.93
CA ARG A 66 2.90 8.10 8.13
C ARG A 66 4.05 8.57 9.00
N PHE A 67 5.28 8.46 8.51
CA PHE A 67 6.46 8.83 9.28
C PHE A 67 7.67 9.08 8.38
N SER A 68 8.62 9.83 8.92
CA SER A 68 9.94 10.07 8.32
C SER A 68 11.02 9.30 9.08
N ASP A 69 12.18 9.14 8.46
CA ASP A 69 13.39 8.60 9.11
C ASP A 69 14.03 9.67 10.01
N SER A 70 13.40 9.90 11.15
CA SER A 70 13.77 10.97 12.09
C SER A 70 14.08 10.42 13.48
N PRO A 71 14.88 11.14 14.29
CA PRO A 71 15.08 10.79 15.70
C PRO A 71 13.75 10.72 16.46
N GLY A 72 13.53 9.67 17.20
CA GLY A 72 12.29 9.47 17.97
C GLY A 72 11.21 8.65 17.29
N THR A 73 11.34 8.33 16.00
CA THR A 73 10.35 7.49 15.29
C THR A 73 10.16 6.14 15.98
N GLU A 74 11.22 5.45 16.40
CA GLU A 74 11.13 4.20 17.14
C GLU A 74 10.35 4.35 18.45
N LYS A 75 10.62 5.45 19.20
CA LYS A 75 9.88 5.75 20.42
C LYS A 75 8.39 5.97 20.15
N MET A 76 8.04 6.66 19.07
CA MET A 76 6.65 6.90 18.68
C MET A 76 5.91 5.61 18.36
N PHE A 77 6.56 4.66 17.69
CA PHE A 77 6.00 3.32 17.47
C PHE A 77 5.78 2.57 18.78
N SER A 78 6.74 2.64 19.70
CA SER A 78 6.65 2.00 21.03
C SER A 78 5.56 2.64 21.90
N ASP A 79 5.46 3.96 21.91
CA ASP A 79 4.45 4.70 22.69
C ASP A 79 3.01 4.39 22.20
N ASN A 80 2.86 3.91 20.96
CA ASN A 80 1.58 3.51 20.36
C ASN A 80 1.38 1.98 20.30
N ASP A 81 2.19 1.19 21.01
CA ASP A 81 2.16 -0.29 21.00
C ASP A 81 2.30 -0.94 19.62
N LEU A 82 3.09 -0.34 18.75
CA LEU A 82 3.32 -0.76 17.35
C LEU A 82 4.78 -1.17 17.09
N HIS A 83 5.55 -1.49 18.14
CA HIS A 83 6.99 -1.75 18.01
C HIS A 83 7.31 -2.95 17.11
N GLU A 84 6.48 -4.01 17.08
CA GLU A 84 6.69 -5.15 16.19
C GLU A 84 6.56 -4.75 14.71
N ILE A 85 5.63 -3.83 14.39
CA ILE A 85 5.48 -3.28 13.03
C ILE A 85 6.73 -2.50 12.65
N TYR A 86 7.29 -1.72 13.58
CA TYR A 86 8.54 -1.01 13.36
C TYR A 86 9.75 -1.95 13.19
N ASP A 87 9.80 -3.05 13.94
CA ASP A 87 10.85 -4.06 13.78
C ASP A 87 10.79 -4.77 12.42
N ILE A 88 9.58 -5.05 11.91
CA ILE A 88 9.39 -5.53 10.54
C ILE A 88 9.88 -4.47 9.55
N PHE A 89 9.47 -3.21 9.73
CA PHE A 89 9.89 -2.11 8.89
C PHE A 89 11.42 -1.98 8.82
N LYS A 90 12.14 -2.01 9.93
CA LYS A 90 13.61 -1.96 9.97
C LYS A 90 14.26 -3.04 9.11
N ARG A 91 13.68 -4.24 9.06
CA ARG A 91 14.18 -5.37 8.26
C ARG A 91 13.98 -5.21 6.75
N ILE A 92 12.95 -4.43 6.33
CA ILE A 92 12.59 -4.23 4.91
C ILE A 92 12.97 -2.86 4.35
N LYS A 93 13.37 -1.94 5.22
CA LYS A 93 13.77 -0.58 4.87
C LYS A 93 14.83 -0.58 3.76
N LYS A 94 14.70 0.32 2.79
CA LYS A 94 15.64 0.49 1.68
C LYS A 94 16.52 1.71 1.91
N ASP A 95 17.77 1.57 1.52
CA ASP A 95 18.73 2.66 1.56
C ASP A 95 18.26 3.84 0.69
N GLY A 96 18.46 5.05 1.18
CA GLY A 96 18.10 6.28 0.49
C GLY A 96 16.63 6.69 0.60
N THR A 97 15.76 5.87 1.18
CA THR A 97 14.38 6.28 1.49
C THR A 97 14.32 7.04 2.81
N ASN A 98 13.42 8.01 2.92
CA ASN A 98 13.32 8.89 4.10
C ASN A 98 11.89 9.17 4.56
N VAL A 99 10.89 8.81 3.77
CA VAL A 99 9.46 8.94 4.09
C VAL A 99 8.78 7.60 3.85
N TYR A 100 7.86 7.25 4.72
CA TYR A 100 7.22 5.95 4.77
C TYR A 100 5.73 6.07 5.07
N ILE A 101 4.96 5.21 4.40
CA ILE A 101 3.56 4.97 4.71
C ILE A 101 3.42 3.49 5.04
N CYS A 102 2.81 3.17 6.17
CA CYS A 102 2.44 1.81 6.52
C CYS A 102 0.92 1.73 6.64
N ASN A 103 0.27 1.10 5.68
CA ASN A 103 -1.15 0.81 5.72
C ASN A 103 -1.36 -0.54 6.41
N ILE A 104 -2.05 -0.52 7.55
CA ILE A 104 -2.62 -1.70 8.20
C ILE A 104 -3.98 -1.91 7.55
N LEU A 105 -4.02 -2.76 6.52
CA LEU A 105 -5.15 -2.89 5.62
C LEU A 105 -6.01 -4.09 5.97
N ILE A 106 -7.28 -3.83 6.31
CA ILE A 106 -8.30 -4.84 6.53
C ILE A 106 -9.22 -4.91 5.32
N LEU A 107 -9.36 -6.09 4.74
CA LEU A 107 -10.31 -6.37 3.67
C LEU A 107 -11.38 -7.32 4.20
N PRO A 108 -12.63 -6.84 4.37
CA PRO A 108 -13.76 -7.69 4.71
C PRO A 108 -14.03 -8.71 3.62
N VAL A 109 -14.06 -9.99 3.98
CA VAL A 109 -14.18 -11.09 2.99
C VAL A 109 -15.62 -11.49 2.70
N SER A 110 -16.54 -11.20 3.60
CA SER A 110 -17.95 -11.61 3.47
C SER A 110 -18.75 -10.82 2.42
N SER A 111 -18.21 -9.72 1.91
CA SER A 111 -18.88 -8.83 0.96
C SER A 111 -18.27 -8.82 -0.44
N GLY A 112 -17.30 -9.70 -0.73
CA GLY A 112 -16.61 -9.69 -2.02
C GLY A 112 -15.78 -8.42 -2.23
N THR A 113 -14.94 -8.08 -1.27
CA THR A 113 -14.13 -6.87 -1.32
C THR A 113 -12.99 -7.01 -2.30
N THR A 114 -12.73 -5.96 -3.06
CA THR A 114 -11.64 -5.83 -4.03
C THR A 114 -10.88 -4.53 -3.81
N ILE A 115 -9.63 -4.46 -4.25
CA ILE A 115 -8.90 -3.20 -4.42
C ILE A 115 -8.68 -2.99 -5.91
N GLY A 116 -9.27 -1.92 -6.45
CA GLY A 116 -9.11 -1.56 -7.86
C GLY A 116 -7.64 -1.31 -8.22
N GLU A 117 -7.35 -1.37 -9.52
CA GLU A 117 -6.00 -1.06 -10.02
C GLU A 117 -5.62 0.38 -9.70
N HIS A 118 -4.44 0.57 -9.12
CA HIS A 118 -3.90 1.88 -8.77
C HIS A 118 -2.37 1.86 -8.74
N TYR A 119 -1.79 3.04 -8.62
CA TYR A 119 -0.40 3.26 -8.22
C TYR A 119 -0.39 3.82 -6.81
N ASP A 120 0.55 3.39 -5.99
CA ASP A 120 0.81 4.05 -4.72
C ASP A 120 1.37 5.45 -4.94
N GLY A 121 1.02 6.36 -4.05
CA GLY A 121 1.49 7.73 -4.07
C GLY A 121 1.38 8.39 -2.71
N THR A 122 2.06 9.50 -2.53
CA THR A 122 2.06 10.23 -1.25
C THR A 122 0.74 10.94 -0.95
N HIS A 123 -0.16 11.07 -1.93
CA HIS A 123 -1.47 11.74 -1.89
C HIS A 123 -1.46 13.20 -1.44
N GLU A 124 -0.92 13.49 -0.25
CA GLU A 124 -0.87 14.83 0.33
C GLU A 124 0.45 15.56 0.05
N GLU A 125 1.51 14.79 -0.22
CA GLU A 125 2.83 15.34 -0.41
C GLU A 125 3.18 15.40 -1.89
N THR A 126 3.44 16.61 -2.36
CA THR A 126 3.81 16.84 -3.76
C THR A 126 5.16 17.54 -3.87
N ASP A 127 5.80 17.38 -5.01
CA ASP A 127 6.99 18.16 -5.36
C ASP A 127 6.63 19.60 -5.75
N ILE A 128 7.62 20.40 -6.12
CA ILE A 128 7.45 21.82 -6.51
C ILE A 128 6.55 22.02 -7.75
N PHE A 129 6.25 20.96 -8.48
CA PHE A 129 5.37 20.98 -9.67
C PHE A 129 3.99 20.40 -9.35
N GLY A 130 3.67 20.08 -8.08
CA GLY A 130 2.42 19.48 -7.66
C GLY A 130 2.28 18.00 -8.03
N ARG A 131 3.40 17.29 -8.31
CA ARG A 131 3.37 15.87 -8.62
C ARG A 131 3.53 15.04 -7.35
N GLU A 132 2.68 14.06 -7.16
CA GLU A 132 2.82 13.09 -6.09
C GLU A 132 4.10 12.26 -6.27
N TYR A 133 4.73 11.89 -5.17
CA TYR A 133 5.86 10.96 -5.21
C TYR A 133 5.35 9.54 -5.36
N MET A 134 5.94 8.78 -6.27
CA MET A 134 5.80 7.32 -6.30
C MET A 134 6.79 6.69 -5.32
N PRO A 135 6.43 5.59 -4.66
CA PRO A 135 7.38 4.90 -3.80
C PRO A 135 8.53 4.31 -4.62
N LEU A 136 9.68 4.16 -3.97
CA LEU A 136 10.78 3.36 -4.49
C LEU A 136 10.34 1.89 -4.62
N CYS A 137 9.63 1.42 -3.60
CA CYS A 137 9.01 0.11 -3.59
C CYS A 137 7.82 0.08 -2.63
N SER A 138 6.87 -0.82 -2.94
CA SER A 138 5.79 -1.23 -2.07
C SER A 138 6.02 -2.66 -1.58
N THR A 139 5.64 -2.93 -0.35
CA THR A 139 5.84 -4.24 0.28
C THR A 139 4.56 -4.66 0.98
N VAL A 140 4.02 -5.81 0.61
CA VAL A 140 2.83 -6.41 1.24
C VAL A 140 3.26 -7.60 2.09
N LEU A 141 2.85 -7.62 3.35
CA LEU A 141 3.02 -8.74 4.28
C LEU A 141 1.66 -9.20 4.76
N TYR A 142 1.32 -10.46 4.50
CA TYR A 142 0.03 -11.04 4.92
C TYR A 142 0.11 -11.53 6.37
N LEU A 143 -0.74 -10.96 7.24
CA LEU A 143 -0.78 -11.31 8.67
C LEU A 143 -1.92 -12.27 9.02
N ASN A 144 -3.09 -12.10 8.39
CA ASN A 144 -4.26 -12.92 8.68
C ASN A 144 -5.07 -13.17 7.42
N LEU A 145 -5.64 -14.36 7.32
CA LEU A 145 -6.52 -14.81 6.24
C LEU A 145 -7.60 -15.73 6.82
N PRO A 146 -8.78 -15.84 6.21
CA PRO A 146 -9.71 -16.94 6.49
C PRO A 146 -9.05 -18.29 6.22
N ASN A 147 -9.51 -19.36 6.89
CA ASN A 147 -9.00 -20.71 6.63
C ASN A 147 -9.47 -21.23 5.26
N SER A 148 -10.64 -20.77 4.82
CA SER A 148 -11.20 -21.10 3.50
C SER A 148 -11.68 -19.85 2.80
N PHE A 149 -11.13 -19.57 1.62
CA PHE A 149 -11.50 -18.41 0.81
C PHE A 149 -11.24 -18.67 -0.68
N THR A 150 -11.81 -17.84 -1.55
CA THR A 150 -11.54 -17.81 -2.98
C THR A 150 -11.15 -16.40 -3.42
N GLY A 151 -10.32 -16.28 -4.45
CA GLY A 151 -9.82 -15.00 -4.94
C GLY A 151 -8.79 -14.34 -4.03
N GLY A 152 -8.82 -13.02 -3.94
CA GLY A 152 -7.92 -12.24 -3.09
C GLY A 152 -6.47 -12.16 -3.55
N GLN A 153 -6.18 -12.55 -4.79
CA GLN A 153 -4.83 -12.47 -5.35
C GLN A 153 -4.39 -11.03 -5.53
N LEU A 154 -3.16 -10.73 -5.15
CA LEU A 154 -2.50 -9.49 -5.53
C LEU A 154 -2.11 -9.60 -7.00
N PHE A 155 -2.67 -8.76 -7.86
CA PHE A 155 -2.21 -8.64 -9.24
C PHE A 155 -1.30 -7.43 -9.40
N ILE A 156 -0.26 -7.57 -10.22
CA ILE A 156 0.74 -6.55 -10.49
C ILE A 156 0.88 -6.40 -12.00
N LYS A 157 0.92 -5.16 -12.48
CA LYS A 157 1.17 -4.81 -13.88
C LYS A 157 2.43 -3.96 -13.99
N LYS A 158 3.12 -4.04 -15.11
CA LYS A 158 4.22 -3.12 -15.40
C LYS A 158 3.66 -1.76 -15.79
N PHE A 159 4.40 -0.72 -15.49
CA PHE A 159 4.03 0.64 -15.85
C PHE A 159 3.66 0.76 -17.34
N ASN A 160 2.55 1.46 -17.62
CA ASN A 160 1.98 1.65 -18.95
C ASN A 160 1.78 0.34 -19.74
N ASN A 161 1.44 -0.75 -19.05
CA ASN A 161 1.17 -2.03 -19.68
C ASN A 161 -0.12 -2.63 -19.08
N ASP A 162 -1.13 -2.84 -19.92
CA ASP A 162 -2.43 -3.37 -19.49
C ASP A 162 -2.39 -4.86 -19.14
N HIS A 163 -1.28 -5.55 -19.49
CA HIS A 163 -1.15 -6.98 -19.16
C HIS A 163 -0.68 -7.20 -17.74
N ILE A 164 -1.35 -8.10 -17.03
CA ILE A 164 -0.94 -8.56 -15.72
C ILE A 164 0.44 -9.23 -15.84
N TYR A 165 1.41 -8.66 -15.12
CA TYR A 165 2.75 -9.23 -15.03
C TYR A 165 2.78 -10.45 -14.13
N LYS A 166 2.06 -10.39 -13.00
CA LYS A 166 2.01 -11.48 -12.01
C LYS A 166 0.73 -11.40 -11.20
N LYS A 167 0.15 -12.58 -10.88
CA LYS A 167 -0.83 -12.78 -9.81
C LYS A 167 -0.17 -13.58 -8.69
N ILE A 168 -0.44 -13.21 -7.45
CA ILE A 168 0.23 -13.75 -6.25
C ILE A 168 -0.84 -14.11 -5.23
N ASP A 169 -0.87 -15.38 -4.85
CA ASP A 169 -1.77 -15.87 -3.82
C ASP A 169 -1.37 -15.32 -2.44
N PRO A 170 -2.32 -14.83 -1.64
CA PRO A 170 -2.09 -14.45 -0.26
C PRO A 170 -1.78 -15.70 0.57
N ILE A 171 -0.73 -15.64 1.37
CA ILE A 171 -0.31 -16.69 2.30
C ILE A 171 0.16 -16.01 3.59
N ILE A 172 -0.32 -16.46 4.75
CA ILE A 172 0.11 -15.90 6.04
C ILE A 172 1.63 -16.00 6.19
N GLY A 173 2.26 -14.91 6.63
CA GLY A 173 3.71 -14.79 6.77
C GLY A 173 4.47 -14.53 5.46
N LYS A 174 3.82 -14.56 4.31
CA LYS A 174 4.45 -14.24 3.02
C LYS A 174 4.63 -12.75 2.84
N LEU A 175 5.83 -12.37 2.40
CA LEU A 175 6.17 -11.01 2.00
C LEU A 175 6.30 -10.92 0.49
N VAL A 176 5.66 -9.90 -0.07
CA VAL A 176 5.75 -9.55 -1.50
C VAL A 176 6.26 -8.12 -1.60
N GLN A 177 7.37 -7.91 -2.28
CA GLN A 177 7.92 -6.59 -2.53
C GLN A 177 7.99 -6.35 -4.03
N PHE A 178 7.49 -5.21 -4.50
CA PHE A 178 7.51 -4.83 -5.90
C PHE A 178 7.92 -3.36 -6.06
N ARG A 179 8.36 -3.04 -7.25
CA ARG A 179 8.80 -1.69 -7.59
C ARG A 179 7.62 -0.73 -7.61
N GLY A 180 7.77 0.46 -7.06
CA GLY A 180 6.67 1.40 -6.81
C GLY A 180 6.03 2.01 -8.06
N ASP A 181 6.67 1.86 -9.25
CA ASP A 181 6.10 2.27 -10.53
C ASP A 181 5.25 1.16 -11.20
N MET A 182 4.89 0.13 -10.45
CA MET A 182 4.01 -0.95 -10.92
C MET A 182 2.59 -0.72 -10.42
N SER A 183 1.61 -0.64 -11.34
CA SER A 183 0.21 -0.64 -10.93
C SER A 183 -0.17 -2.00 -10.36
N HIS A 184 -1.06 -1.98 -9.40
CA HIS A 184 -1.46 -3.19 -8.71
C HIS A 184 -2.87 -3.06 -8.11
N GLY A 185 -3.39 -4.17 -7.66
CA GLY A 185 -4.67 -4.24 -6.98
C GLY A 185 -4.89 -5.63 -6.40
N VAL A 186 -6.05 -5.86 -5.82
CA VAL A 186 -6.43 -7.14 -5.23
C VAL A 186 -7.69 -7.63 -5.89
N ASP A 187 -7.65 -8.84 -6.43
CA ASP A 187 -8.84 -9.51 -6.94
C ASP A 187 -9.87 -9.68 -5.80
N GLU A 188 -11.12 -9.73 -6.18
CA GLU A 188 -12.22 -9.95 -5.26
C GLU A 188 -11.99 -11.18 -4.38
N ILE A 189 -12.23 -11.04 -3.06
CA ILE A 189 -12.05 -12.12 -2.08
C ILE A 189 -13.39 -12.48 -1.44
N TYR A 190 -13.67 -13.76 -1.33
CA TYR A 190 -14.87 -14.31 -0.71
C TYR A 190 -14.55 -15.40 0.31
N SER A 191 -15.24 -15.36 1.44
CA SER A 191 -15.25 -16.38 2.45
C SER A 191 -16.58 -16.36 3.21
N ASP A 192 -17.06 -17.52 3.62
CA ASP A 192 -18.19 -17.65 4.56
C ASP A 192 -17.75 -17.44 6.02
N GLU A 193 -16.46 -17.33 6.27
CA GLU A 193 -15.91 -17.06 7.59
C GLU A 193 -16.04 -15.57 7.94
N LYS A 194 -16.06 -15.29 9.26
CA LYS A 194 -16.07 -13.92 9.77
C LYS A 194 -14.67 -13.30 9.91
N THR A 195 -13.65 -14.05 9.50
CA THR A 195 -12.24 -13.66 9.61
C THR A 195 -11.86 -12.83 8.41
N ASP A 196 -11.51 -11.57 8.62
CA ASP A 196 -11.08 -10.67 7.56
C ASP A 196 -9.61 -10.91 7.17
N ARG A 197 -9.29 -10.56 5.92
CA ARG A 197 -7.89 -10.49 5.49
C ARG A 197 -7.23 -9.27 6.11
N LEU A 198 -6.06 -9.47 6.72
CA LEU A 198 -5.22 -8.41 7.26
C LEU A 198 -3.84 -8.44 6.61
N SER A 199 -3.39 -7.29 6.13
CA SER A 199 -2.07 -7.11 5.54
C SER A 199 -1.40 -5.85 6.07
N LEU A 200 -0.07 -5.86 6.21
CA LEU A 200 0.75 -4.65 6.31
C LEU A 200 1.23 -4.28 4.91
N VAL A 201 1.02 -3.05 4.51
CA VAL A 201 1.52 -2.52 3.24
C VAL A 201 2.47 -1.37 3.55
N PHE A 202 3.76 -1.56 3.24
CA PHE A 202 4.79 -0.54 3.44
C PHE A 202 5.16 0.07 2.10
N GLU A 203 5.03 1.37 2.02
CA GLU A 203 5.45 2.19 0.90
C GLU A 203 6.66 3.02 1.33
N GLN A 204 7.72 3.01 0.55
CA GLN A 204 8.98 3.65 0.90
C GLN A 204 9.36 4.68 -0.15
N TYR A 205 9.51 5.94 0.26
CA TYR A 205 9.67 7.09 -0.61
C TYR A 205 11.02 7.79 -0.46
N ILE A 206 11.42 8.49 -1.51
CA ILE A 206 12.49 9.49 -1.50
C ILE A 206 11.83 10.84 -1.71
N VAL A 207 11.74 11.64 -0.66
CA VAL A 207 11.05 12.93 -0.64
C VAL A 207 12.01 14.01 -0.18
N ASP A 208 11.83 15.23 -0.69
CA ASP A 208 12.74 16.35 -0.39
C ASP A 208 12.53 16.97 1.01
N LYS A 209 11.57 16.44 1.80
CA LYS A 209 11.22 16.92 3.14
C LYS A 209 10.86 15.77 4.07
N GLU A 210 10.97 16.01 5.37
CA GLU A 210 10.41 15.13 6.40
C GLU A 210 8.90 15.34 6.52
N ILE A 211 8.20 14.27 6.93
CA ILE A 211 6.79 14.35 7.31
C ILE A 211 6.65 14.07 8.81
N PRO A 212 5.68 14.70 9.50
CA PRO A 212 5.41 14.40 10.89
C PRO A 212 4.86 12.98 11.05
N PHE A 213 5.11 12.37 12.21
CA PHE A 213 4.48 11.11 12.58
C PHE A 213 2.97 11.31 12.72
N LYS A 214 2.19 10.47 12.05
CA LYS A 214 0.73 10.54 12.05
C LYS A 214 0.14 9.14 11.98
N ILE A 215 -0.88 8.88 12.81
CA ILE A 215 -1.71 7.67 12.74
C ILE A 215 -3.13 8.10 12.44
N GLU A 216 -3.71 7.56 11.39
CA GLU A 216 -5.04 7.90 10.94
C GLU A 216 -5.83 6.64 10.62
N PRO A 217 -7.11 6.55 11.04
CA PRO A 217 -7.95 5.43 10.63
C PRO A 217 -8.20 5.46 9.13
N ILE A 218 -8.20 4.29 8.50
CA ILE A 218 -8.70 4.11 7.14
C ILE A 218 -10.20 3.87 7.26
N PHE A 219 -10.99 4.84 6.82
CA PHE A 219 -12.46 4.81 6.90
C PHE A 219 -13.00 4.67 8.33
N THR A 220 -13.44 5.76 8.90
CA THR A 220 -14.06 5.81 10.24
C THR A 220 -15.53 5.44 10.25
N GLU A 221 -16.24 5.64 9.13
CA GLU A 221 -17.66 5.34 8.99
C GLU A 221 -17.94 4.63 7.68
N THR A 222 -18.62 3.50 7.76
CA THR A 222 -19.21 2.84 6.60
C THR A 222 -20.62 3.38 6.40
N LYS A 223 -20.83 4.23 5.40
CA LYS A 223 -22.16 4.41 4.84
C LYS A 223 -22.42 3.29 3.85
N ARG A 224 -23.59 2.67 3.95
CA ARG A 224 -24.10 1.79 2.90
C ARG A 224 -25.06 2.58 2.03
N ASP A 225 -25.00 2.38 0.72
CA ASP A 225 -26.02 2.85 -0.17
C ASP A 225 -27.36 2.11 0.04
N GLU A 226 -28.40 2.54 -0.64
CA GLU A 226 -29.73 1.92 -0.60
C GLU A 226 -29.74 0.44 -1.08
N ASN A 227 -28.69 0.01 -1.75
CA ASN A 227 -28.49 -1.38 -2.20
C ASN A 227 -27.60 -2.20 -1.25
N GLY A 228 -27.13 -1.60 -0.14
CA GLY A 228 -26.27 -2.24 0.83
C GLY A 228 -24.79 -2.22 0.51
N ASN A 229 -24.35 -1.55 -0.57
CA ASN A 229 -22.93 -1.43 -0.93
C ASN A 229 -22.24 -0.41 -0.01
N ILE A 230 -21.00 -0.67 0.33
CA ILE A 230 -20.17 0.22 1.16
C ILE A 230 -19.79 1.45 0.31
N ILE A 231 -20.21 2.63 0.77
CA ILE A 231 -19.72 3.91 0.24
C ILE A 231 -18.51 4.31 1.08
N LEU A 232 -17.35 4.35 0.46
CA LEU A 232 -16.13 4.88 1.03
C LEU A 232 -16.21 6.40 1.06
N MET A 233 -16.04 7.01 2.23
CA MET A 233 -15.97 8.47 2.37
C MET A 233 -14.57 8.90 2.73
#